data_8fce63b42bbbd4e7f767337e5645e00f
#
_entry.id   8fce63b42bbbd4e7f767337e5645e00f
#
_cell.length_a   1.000
_cell.length_b   1.000
_cell.length_c   1.000
_cell.angle_alpha   90.00
_cell.angle_beta   90.00
_cell.angle_gamma   90.00
#
_symmetry.space_group_name_H-M   'P 1'
#
loop_
_entity.id
_entity.type
_entity.pdbx_description
1 polymer ?
#
loop_
_entity_poly.entity_id
_entity_poly.type
_entity_poly.pdbx_seq_one_letter_code
_entity_poly.pdbx_strand_id
1 'polypeptide(L)'
;YLTSKGYPKVYFGGMIYKEMEKRGIERTEDGESEKKFREEIRETEGKDWVVRQVIAETKDLIAAGQKRIVLDGVYSWTEYCTLKHEFPKALTFLAVVVDKSLRYERVAVRPGRSFDGNAIRERDRSEIENLEKGGPIAAADYYVLNNGSVKELEEATAKVLKEIEF
;
A
#
# COMPACT_ATOMS: atom_id res chain seq x y z
N TYR A 1 -0.17 0.21 13.94
CA TYR A 1 -0.15 1.45 14.74
C TYR A 1 -1.41 2.29 14.55
N LEU A 2 -1.76 2.74 13.33
CA LEU A 2 -2.93 3.60 13.12
C LEU A 2 -4.25 2.89 13.45
N THR A 3 -4.40 1.64 13.09
CA THR A 3 -5.57 0.82 13.45
C THR A 3 -5.69 0.60 14.95
N SER A 4 -4.58 0.45 15.67
CA SER A 4 -4.60 0.36 17.13
C SER A 4 -5.01 1.67 17.82
N LYS A 5 -5.00 2.80 17.09
CA LYS A 5 -5.54 4.10 17.51
C LYS A 5 -7.02 4.28 17.15
N GLY A 6 -7.66 3.26 16.57
CA GLY A 6 -9.08 3.28 16.21
C GLY A 6 -9.39 3.85 14.82
N TYR A 7 -8.39 4.16 14.00
CA TYR A 7 -8.65 4.63 12.64
C TYR A 7 -9.02 3.47 11.72
N PRO A 8 -10.12 3.56 10.96
CA PRO A 8 -10.46 2.56 9.96
C PRO A 8 -9.41 2.54 8.85
N LYS A 9 -9.15 1.33 8.34
CA LYS A 9 -8.15 1.09 7.31
C LYS A 9 -8.80 0.45 6.08
N VAL A 10 -8.56 1.03 4.91
CA VAL A 10 -8.84 0.44 3.61
C VAL A 10 -7.51 -0.05 3.02
N TYR A 11 -7.43 -1.36 2.76
CA TYR A 11 -6.19 -2.00 2.32
C TYR A 11 -6.26 -2.40 0.84
N PHE A 12 -5.37 -1.86 0.01
CA PHE A 12 -5.33 -2.10 -1.43
C PHE A 12 -5.20 -3.59 -1.79
N GLY A 13 -4.27 -4.30 -1.14
CA GLY A 13 -4.14 -5.74 -1.33
C GLY A 13 -5.37 -6.54 -0.92
N GLY A 14 -6.13 -6.02 0.05
CA GLY A 14 -7.38 -6.62 0.52
C GLY A 14 -8.47 -6.66 -0.55
N MET A 15 -8.47 -5.72 -1.51
CA MET A 15 -9.44 -5.71 -2.61
C MET A 15 -9.28 -6.95 -3.51
N ILE A 16 -8.05 -7.32 -3.79
CA ILE A 16 -7.72 -8.54 -4.53
C ILE A 16 -8.20 -9.77 -3.76
N TYR A 17 -7.93 -9.84 -2.46
CA TYR A 17 -8.34 -10.99 -1.63
C TYR A 17 -9.85 -11.14 -1.52
N LYS A 18 -10.58 -10.03 -1.33
CA LYS A 18 -12.05 -10.02 -1.32
C LYS A 18 -12.63 -10.51 -2.65
N GLU A 19 -12.06 -10.10 -3.77
CA GLU A 19 -12.55 -10.52 -5.08
C GLU A 19 -12.20 -11.99 -5.39
N MET A 20 -11.01 -12.47 -5.00
CA MET A 20 -10.66 -13.88 -5.08
C MET A 20 -11.63 -14.75 -4.30
N GLU A 21 -11.93 -14.39 -3.04
CA GLU A 21 -12.88 -15.08 -2.18
C GLU A 21 -14.27 -15.13 -2.83
N LYS A 22 -14.74 -13.99 -3.35
CA LYS A 22 -16.03 -13.90 -4.06
C LYS A 22 -16.11 -14.79 -5.30
N ARG A 23 -14.97 -14.99 -6.01
CA ARG A 23 -14.88 -15.87 -7.18
C ARG A 23 -14.51 -17.31 -6.83
N GLY A 24 -14.36 -17.66 -5.55
CA GLY A 24 -13.97 -19.00 -5.09
C GLY A 24 -12.53 -19.38 -5.45
N ILE A 25 -11.66 -18.41 -5.62
CA ILE A 25 -10.24 -18.63 -5.94
C ILE A 25 -9.44 -18.69 -4.64
N GLU A 26 -8.79 -19.82 -4.38
CA GLU A 26 -7.98 -20.02 -3.19
C GLU A 26 -6.64 -19.29 -3.31
N ARG A 27 -6.17 -18.79 -2.17
CA ARG A 27 -4.84 -18.19 -2.04
C ARG A 27 -3.80 -19.28 -1.85
N THR A 28 -2.61 -19.06 -2.39
CA THR A 28 -1.49 -20.00 -2.25
C THR A 28 -0.44 -19.45 -1.28
N GLU A 29 0.28 -20.35 -0.58
CA GLU A 29 1.32 -19.96 0.38
C GLU A 29 2.47 -19.19 -0.28
N ASP A 30 2.82 -19.52 -1.52
CA ASP A 30 3.83 -18.83 -2.31
C ASP A 30 3.37 -17.49 -2.92
N GLY A 31 2.06 -17.22 -2.92
CA GLY A 31 1.44 -16.00 -3.45
C GLY A 31 1.33 -15.97 -4.98
N GLU A 32 1.54 -17.11 -5.67
CA GLU A 32 1.44 -17.16 -7.13
C GLU A 32 -0.01 -17.05 -7.62
N SER A 33 -0.99 -17.61 -6.89
CA SER A 33 -2.41 -17.46 -7.20
C SER A 33 -2.84 -15.98 -7.17
N GLU A 34 -2.44 -15.25 -6.12
CA GLU A 34 -2.73 -13.82 -5.98
C GLU A 34 -2.04 -12.96 -7.05
N LYS A 35 -0.83 -13.34 -7.45
CA LYS A 35 -0.09 -12.65 -8.51
C LYS A 35 -0.80 -12.82 -9.84
N LYS A 36 -1.11 -14.06 -10.24
CA LYS A 36 -1.87 -14.38 -11.46
C LYS A 36 -3.21 -13.64 -11.51
N PHE A 37 -3.97 -13.71 -10.43
CA PHE A 37 -5.27 -13.07 -10.35
C PHE A 37 -5.16 -11.54 -10.46
N ARG A 38 -4.14 -10.94 -9.87
CA ARG A 38 -3.89 -9.50 -10.00
C ARG A 38 -3.54 -9.09 -11.43
N GLU A 39 -2.76 -9.90 -12.13
CA GLU A 39 -2.42 -9.70 -13.54
C GLU A 39 -3.69 -9.81 -14.41
N GLU A 40 -4.50 -10.86 -14.23
CA GLU A 40 -5.78 -11.06 -14.91
C GLU A 40 -6.74 -9.87 -14.70
N ILE A 41 -6.95 -9.44 -13.46
CA ILE A 41 -7.80 -8.29 -13.14
C ILE A 41 -7.29 -7.02 -13.84
N ARG A 42 -5.97 -6.79 -13.89
CA ARG A 42 -5.41 -5.62 -14.57
C ARG A 42 -5.61 -5.65 -16.09
N GLU A 43 -5.61 -6.83 -16.69
CA GLU A 43 -5.85 -7.01 -18.11
C GLU A 43 -7.33 -6.89 -18.47
N THR A 44 -8.22 -7.46 -17.68
CA THR A 44 -9.65 -7.52 -17.96
C THR A 44 -10.43 -6.30 -17.49
N GLU A 45 -10.10 -5.78 -16.31
CA GLU A 45 -10.85 -4.70 -15.65
C GLU A 45 -10.11 -3.34 -15.66
N GLY A 46 -8.84 -3.35 -16.07
CA GLY A 46 -7.99 -2.17 -16.13
C GLY A 46 -7.05 -1.98 -14.92
N LYS A 47 -6.01 -1.17 -15.13
CA LYS A 47 -4.98 -0.89 -14.12
C LYS A 47 -5.51 -0.15 -12.88
N ASP A 48 -6.62 0.52 -13.00
CA ASP A 48 -7.28 1.32 -11.97
C ASP A 48 -8.36 0.54 -11.17
N TRP A 49 -8.59 -0.74 -11.49
CA TRP A 49 -9.63 -1.52 -10.82
C TRP A 49 -9.50 -1.52 -9.30
N VAL A 50 -8.30 -1.79 -8.77
CA VAL A 50 -8.06 -1.83 -7.31
C VAL A 50 -8.37 -0.49 -6.67
N VAL A 51 -7.88 0.62 -7.23
CA VAL A 51 -8.11 1.94 -6.65
C VAL A 51 -9.58 2.35 -6.72
N ARG A 52 -10.33 1.93 -7.75
CA ARG A 52 -11.79 2.15 -7.79
C ARG A 52 -12.51 1.44 -6.63
N GLN A 53 -12.11 0.19 -6.29
CA GLN A 53 -12.67 -0.51 -5.13
C GLN A 53 -12.32 0.20 -3.81
N VAL A 54 -11.07 0.65 -3.67
CA VAL A 54 -10.61 1.43 -2.51
C VAL A 54 -11.40 2.73 -2.37
N ILE A 55 -11.64 3.45 -3.45
CA ILE A 55 -12.44 4.68 -3.45
C ILE A 55 -13.89 4.39 -3.01
N ALA A 56 -14.49 3.33 -3.52
CA ALA A 56 -15.85 2.93 -3.14
C ALA A 56 -15.94 2.65 -1.63
N GLU A 57 -15.06 1.78 -1.09
CA GLU A 57 -15.04 1.47 0.34
C GLU A 57 -14.73 2.72 1.19
N THR A 58 -13.87 3.61 0.71
CA THR A 58 -13.58 4.89 1.40
C THR A 58 -14.80 5.79 1.46
N LYS A 59 -15.57 5.90 0.37
CA LYS A 59 -16.82 6.67 0.34
C LYS A 59 -17.88 6.09 1.28
N ASP A 60 -17.98 4.78 1.37
CA ASP A 60 -18.90 4.11 2.31
C ASP A 60 -18.52 4.44 3.77
N LEU A 61 -17.24 4.44 4.10
CA LEU A 61 -16.76 4.86 5.42
C LEU A 61 -17.06 6.34 5.71
N ILE A 62 -16.88 7.22 4.73
CA ILE A 62 -17.21 8.64 4.85
C ILE A 62 -18.72 8.80 5.08
N ALA A 63 -19.56 8.11 4.32
CA ALA A 63 -21.01 8.11 4.48
C ALA A 63 -21.45 7.58 5.86
N ALA A 64 -20.70 6.64 6.44
CA ALA A 64 -20.87 6.14 7.80
C ALA A 64 -20.35 7.11 8.88
N GLY A 65 -19.89 8.31 8.51
CA GLY A 65 -19.45 9.35 9.44
C GLY A 65 -17.97 9.30 9.83
N GLN A 66 -17.16 8.46 9.18
CA GLN A 66 -15.72 8.42 9.43
C GLN A 66 -15.04 9.66 8.83
N LYS A 67 -14.26 10.36 9.65
CA LYS A 67 -13.57 11.60 9.24
C LYS A 67 -12.09 11.39 8.93
N ARG A 68 -11.49 10.33 9.46
CA ARG A 68 -10.09 9.99 9.35
C ARG A 68 -9.96 8.52 8.95
N ILE A 69 -9.43 8.27 7.77
CA ILE A 69 -9.35 6.92 7.17
C ILE A 69 -7.94 6.70 6.67
N VAL A 70 -7.38 5.54 6.96
CA VAL A 70 -6.05 5.14 6.50
C VAL A 70 -6.19 4.33 5.22
N LEU A 71 -5.56 4.79 4.13
CA LEU A 71 -5.44 4.05 2.88
C LEU A 71 -4.05 3.38 2.85
N ASP A 72 -4.02 2.05 2.94
CA ASP A 72 -2.78 1.28 3.08
C ASP A 72 -2.41 0.57 1.79
N GLY A 73 -1.26 0.94 1.22
CA GLY A 73 -0.66 0.22 0.11
C GLY A 73 -0.89 0.81 -1.28
N VAL A 74 -0.77 2.13 -1.45
CA VAL A 74 -0.68 2.73 -2.78
C VAL A 74 0.65 2.31 -3.42
N TYR A 75 0.59 1.61 -4.55
CA TYR A 75 1.77 1.02 -5.19
C TYR A 75 2.05 1.53 -6.60
N SER A 76 1.10 2.19 -7.27
CA SER A 76 1.29 2.63 -8.65
C SER A 76 1.03 4.12 -8.84
N TRP A 77 1.63 4.68 -9.88
CA TRP A 77 1.37 6.07 -10.28
C TRP A 77 -0.09 6.29 -10.66
N THR A 78 -0.69 5.32 -11.35
CA THR A 78 -2.12 5.36 -11.69
C THR A 78 -3.00 5.48 -10.43
N GLU A 79 -2.74 4.66 -9.41
CA GLU A 79 -3.47 4.71 -8.13
C GLU A 79 -3.32 6.05 -7.43
N TYR A 80 -2.07 6.58 -7.37
CA TYR A 80 -1.79 7.90 -6.81
C TYR A 80 -2.60 9.00 -7.52
N CYS A 81 -2.54 9.08 -8.85
CA CYS A 81 -3.23 10.09 -9.62
C CYS A 81 -4.74 9.99 -9.47
N THR A 82 -5.29 8.77 -9.49
CA THR A 82 -6.73 8.53 -9.33
C THR A 82 -7.21 8.98 -7.95
N LEU A 83 -6.48 8.66 -6.89
CA LEU A 83 -6.80 9.12 -5.53
C LEU A 83 -6.72 10.65 -5.38
N LYS A 84 -5.66 11.28 -5.92
CA LYS A 84 -5.53 12.76 -5.88
C LYS A 84 -6.63 13.45 -6.67
N HIS A 85 -7.11 12.85 -7.77
CA HIS A 85 -8.25 13.37 -8.53
C HIS A 85 -9.56 13.26 -7.74
N GLU A 86 -9.77 12.11 -7.08
CA GLU A 86 -11.01 11.86 -6.32
C GLU A 86 -11.09 12.65 -5.00
N PHE A 87 -9.95 12.81 -4.32
CA PHE A 87 -9.87 13.46 -3.01
C PHE A 87 -8.84 14.61 -3.00
N PRO A 88 -8.99 15.66 -3.81
CA PRO A 88 -7.91 16.61 -4.10
C PRO A 88 -7.43 17.43 -2.89
N LYS A 89 -8.27 17.60 -1.86
CA LYS A 89 -7.96 18.40 -0.67
C LYS A 89 -7.94 17.60 0.64
N ALA A 90 -8.35 16.34 0.59
CA ALA A 90 -8.56 15.53 1.78
C ALA A 90 -7.51 14.42 1.92
N LEU A 91 -6.56 14.33 0.99
CA LEU A 91 -5.61 13.23 0.91
C LEU A 91 -4.18 13.70 1.13
N THR A 92 -3.54 13.10 2.14
CA THR A 92 -2.11 13.27 2.44
C THR A 92 -1.39 11.95 2.19
N PHE A 93 -0.33 11.98 1.40
CA PHE A 93 0.52 10.82 1.14
C PHE A 93 1.73 10.82 2.08
N LEU A 94 1.84 9.74 2.85
CA LEU A 94 2.98 9.45 3.71
C LEU A 94 3.80 8.29 3.13
N ALA A 95 5.02 8.56 2.67
CA ALA A 95 5.94 7.52 2.25
C ALA A 95 6.79 7.03 3.43
N VAL A 96 6.71 5.73 3.70
CA VAL A 96 7.62 5.06 4.65
C VAL A 96 8.79 4.51 3.87
N VAL A 97 9.97 5.06 4.09
CA VAL A 97 11.20 4.70 3.36
C VAL A 97 12.24 4.09 4.30
N VAL A 98 13.12 3.28 3.76
CA VAL A 98 14.18 2.60 4.49
C VAL A 98 15.42 2.47 3.60
N ASP A 99 16.61 2.53 4.19
CA ASP A 99 17.87 2.35 3.49
C ASP A 99 17.87 0.97 2.78
N LYS A 100 18.40 0.97 1.55
CA LYS A 100 18.35 -0.20 0.69
C LYS A 100 19.02 -1.43 1.33
N SER A 101 20.18 -1.27 1.95
CA SER A 101 20.90 -2.36 2.63
C SER A 101 20.07 -2.97 3.74
N LEU A 102 19.54 -2.13 4.63
CA LEU A 102 18.71 -2.55 5.76
C LEU A 102 17.39 -3.21 5.29
N ARG A 103 16.79 -2.70 4.21
CA ARG A 103 15.61 -3.32 3.61
C ARG A 103 15.91 -4.72 3.10
N TYR A 104 17.05 -4.91 2.44
CA TYR A 104 17.48 -6.22 1.93
C TYR A 104 17.71 -7.21 3.07
N GLU A 105 18.41 -6.80 4.13
CA GLU A 105 18.62 -7.60 5.33
C GLU A 105 17.28 -8.02 5.96
N ARG A 106 16.35 -7.09 6.16
CA ARG A 106 15.04 -7.38 6.76
C ARG A 106 14.20 -8.30 5.89
N VAL A 107 14.23 -8.14 4.57
CA VAL A 107 13.47 -9.00 3.65
C VAL A 107 14.05 -10.41 3.59
N ALA A 108 15.39 -10.56 3.66
CA ALA A 108 16.05 -11.86 3.63
C ALA A 108 15.69 -12.76 4.83
N VAL A 109 15.43 -12.16 5.99
CA VAL A 109 15.08 -12.90 7.23
C VAL A 109 13.58 -12.88 7.56
N ARG A 110 12.76 -12.33 6.68
CA ARG A 110 11.32 -12.17 6.90
C ARG A 110 10.61 -13.53 6.96
N PRO A 111 9.88 -13.87 8.04
CA PRO A 111 9.11 -15.11 8.14
C PRO A 111 8.08 -15.26 7.01
N GLY A 112 7.97 -16.44 6.43
CA GLY A 112 6.96 -16.82 5.44
C GLY A 112 7.13 -16.19 4.05
N ARG A 113 7.98 -15.19 3.88
CA ARG A 113 8.16 -14.46 2.61
C ARG A 113 9.57 -13.86 2.50
N SER A 114 10.57 -14.67 2.73
CA SER A 114 11.99 -14.31 2.53
C SER A 114 12.35 -14.34 1.05
N PHE A 115 13.24 -13.44 0.64
CA PHE A 115 13.79 -13.42 -0.71
C PHE A 115 15.31 -13.33 -0.62
N ASP A 116 16.01 -14.03 -1.50
CA ASP A 116 17.44 -13.83 -1.69
C ASP A 116 17.74 -12.49 -2.37
N GLY A 117 19.02 -12.11 -2.39
CA GLY A 117 19.43 -10.81 -2.92
C GLY A 117 19.13 -10.62 -4.42
N ASN A 118 19.05 -11.70 -5.22
CA ASN A 118 18.68 -11.62 -6.62
C ASN A 118 17.18 -11.42 -6.78
N ALA A 119 16.37 -12.21 -6.08
CA ALA A 119 14.92 -12.09 -6.07
C ALA A 119 14.45 -10.71 -5.58
N ILE A 120 15.14 -10.11 -4.59
CA ILE A 120 14.84 -8.74 -4.15
C ILE A 120 15.11 -7.72 -5.26
N ARG A 121 16.25 -7.83 -5.97
CA ARG A 121 16.59 -6.93 -7.08
C ARG A 121 15.60 -7.01 -8.23
N GLU A 122 15.24 -8.23 -8.65
CA GLU A 122 14.25 -8.46 -9.70
C GLU A 122 12.88 -7.90 -9.30
N ARG A 123 12.49 -8.07 -8.05
CA ARG A 123 11.26 -7.50 -7.52
C ARG A 123 11.28 -5.98 -7.53
N ASP A 124 12.37 -5.35 -7.06
CA ASP A 124 12.53 -3.90 -7.08
C ASP A 124 12.40 -3.35 -8.51
N ARG A 125 13.07 -4.01 -9.46
CA ARG A 125 13.00 -3.64 -10.87
C ARG A 125 11.57 -3.74 -11.41
N SER A 126 10.91 -4.87 -11.18
CA SER A 126 9.53 -5.09 -11.61
C SER A 126 8.54 -4.09 -11.00
N GLU A 127 8.71 -3.76 -9.72
CA GLU A 127 7.85 -2.77 -9.04
C GLU A 127 8.07 -1.35 -9.59
N ILE A 128 9.26 -1.01 -10.04
CA ILE A 128 9.56 0.29 -10.67
C ILE A 128 9.08 0.31 -12.11
N GLU A 129 9.45 -0.68 -12.92
CA GLU A 129 9.19 -0.69 -14.37
C GLU A 129 7.71 -0.98 -14.71
N ASN A 130 7.07 -1.88 -13.98
CA ASN A 130 5.72 -2.34 -14.29
C ASN A 130 4.62 -1.65 -13.47
N LEU A 131 4.91 -1.23 -12.23
CA LEU A 131 3.95 -0.58 -11.34
C LEU A 131 4.20 0.92 -11.18
N GLU A 132 5.32 1.42 -11.68
CA GLU A 132 5.72 2.83 -11.54
C GLU A 132 5.72 3.29 -10.07
N LYS A 133 6.12 2.38 -9.16
CA LYS A 133 6.06 2.58 -7.71
C LYS A 133 6.91 3.75 -7.21
N GLY A 134 7.93 4.14 -7.96
CA GLY A 134 8.74 5.32 -7.66
C GLY A 134 7.95 6.62 -7.66
N GLY A 135 6.89 6.72 -8.48
CA GLY A 135 6.06 7.92 -8.59
C GLY A 135 5.38 8.33 -7.28
N PRO A 136 4.56 7.48 -6.65
CA PRO A 136 3.93 7.79 -5.37
C PRO A 136 4.92 8.11 -4.26
N ILE A 137 6.10 7.44 -4.24
CA ILE A 137 7.15 7.71 -3.27
C ILE A 137 7.73 9.10 -3.51
N ALA A 138 8.09 9.43 -4.75
CA ALA A 138 8.69 10.73 -5.08
C ALA A 138 7.72 11.91 -4.89
N ALA A 139 6.41 11.67 -5.07
CA ALA A 139 5.35 12.68 -4.95
C ALA A 139 4.67 12.72 -3.58
N ALA A 140 5.19 11.98 -2.59
CA ALA A 140 4.61 11.96 -1.24
C ALA A 140 4.71 13.33 -0.56
N ASP A 141 3.67 13.68 0.18
CA ASP A 141 3.62 14.94 0.95
C ASP A 141 4.56 14.89 2.16
N TYR A 142 4.76 13.69 2.75
CA TYR A 142 5.63 13.45 3.90
C TYR A 142 6.45 12.16 3.76
N TYR A 143 7.61 12.14 4.42
CA TYR A 143 8.49 10.98 4.47
C TYR A 143 8.81 10.59 5.91
N VAL A 144 8.73 9.30 6.20
CA VAL A 144 9.16 8.73 7.48
C VAL A 144 10.22 7.67 7.23
N LEU A 145 11.37 7.81 7.89
CA LEU A 145 12.47 6.85 7.82
C LEU A 145 12.19 5.65 8.76
N ASN A 146 12.22 4.45 8.19
CA ASN A 146 12.08 3.19 8.93
C ASN A 146 13.45 2.50 9.09
N ASN A 147 14.47 3.26 9.52
CA ASN A 147 15.80 2.71 9.71
C ASN A 147 16.07 2.21 11.14
N GLY A 148 15.28 2.65 12.08
CA GLY A 148 15.41 2.31 13.49
C GLY A 148 14.45 1.25 13.98
N SER A 149 14.06 1.37 15.24
CA SER A 149 13.09 0.51 15.91
C SER A 149 11.65 0.82 15.50
N VAL A 150 10.73 -0.10 15.82
CA VAL A 150 9.28 0.11 15.64
C VAL A 150 8.81 1.34 16.41
N LYS A 151 9.33 1.56 17.62
CA LYS A 151 8.99 2.72 18.45
C LYS A 151 9.37 4.03 17.78
N GLU A 152 10.57 4.13 17.23
CA GLU A 152 11.00 5.33 16.50
C GLU A 152 10.14 5.59 15.25
N LEU A 153 9.75 4.53 14.53
CA LEU A 153 8.83 4.65 13.40
C LEU A 153 7.45 5.17 13.83
N GLU A 154 6.93 4.65 14.94
CA GLU A 154 5.64 5.09 15.51
C GLU A 154 5.70 6.55 15.98
N GLU A 155 6.78 6.97 16.65
CA GLU A 155 7.00 8.35 17.10
C GLU A 155 7.10 9.31 15.89
N ALA A 156 7.86 8.94 14.86
CA ALA A 156 7.97 9.72 13.65
C ALA A 156 6.63 9.85 12.90
N THR A 157 5.87 8.75 12.83
CA THR A 157 4.52 8.74 12.26
C THR A 157 3.59 9.63 13.08
N ALA A 158 3.60 9.54 14.41
CA ALA A 158 2.78 10.37 15.29
C ALA A 158 3.05 11.88 15.11
N LYS A 159 4.29 12.23 14.82
CA LYS A 159 4.70 13.61 14.56
C LYS A 159 4.04 14.16 13.29
N VAL A 160 4.05 13.37 12.21
CA VAL A 160 3.37 13.73 10.95
C VAL A 160 1.86 13.85 11.17
N LEU A 161 1.23 12.88 11.85
CA LEU A 161 -0.21 12.93 12.14
C LEU A 161 -0.62 14.19 12.90
N LYS A 162 0.21 14.61 13.86
CA LYS A 162 -0.04 15.85 14.61
C LYS A 162 0.07 17.08 13.71
N GLU A 163 1.06 17.10 12.80
CA GLU A 163 1.27 18.23 11.88
C GLU A 163 0.12 18.41 10.89
N ILE A 164 -0.43 17.28 10.39
CA ILE A 164 -1.58 17.30 9.45
C ILE A 164 -2.94 17.31 10.14
N GLU A 165 -2.98 17.41 11.47
CA GLU A 165 -4.19 17.39 12.28
C GLU A 165 -5.08 16.13 12.05
N PHE A 166 -4.40 15.00 11.78
CA PHE A 166 -5.08 13.71 11.53
C PHE A 166 -5.59 13.07 12.80
#